data_8e02d89fc70104608e82f58a92d0eedb
#
_entry.id   8e02d89fc70104608e82f58a92d0eedb
#
_cell.length_a   1.000
_cell.length_b   1.000
_cell.length_c   1.000
_cell.angle_alpha   90.00
_cell.angle_beta   90.00
_cell.angle_gamma   90.00
#
_symmetry.space_group_name_H-M   'P 1'
#
loop_
_entity.id
_entity.type
_entity.pdbx_description
1 polymer ?
#
loop_
_entity_poly.entity_id
_entity_poly.type
_entity_poly.pdbx_seq_one_letter_code
_entity_poly.pdbx_strand_id
1 'polypeptide(L)'
;MNFNRETCMRLAAGTVLCGGAALGGLLWWQLQAFDRMTDSRLERGMGLFALELERRDGGLLQRDLVLRLGFRTEDGLTESFLVMNGRFRPGLRPSVSFEPVANSDPDAAILVKADPRIRFVFSPLMSPEEAEVVWRGASDEKETIGDGRVTADIGFDRARRALTGLTVSGRLGASESRWEGGHVKSAEKTFEYVYAESPLKFAFSYSSAGDFVKGELMPLGMGPLSYSLTVTPEEEAGRLRNATDFKFDIRDVNINDSELPVFDLRFDAGLYTPPNVWLPCLSAHFVLGSDMADLPGICPDGSMTDIFAASMQGNVEGVVRDLRLAWAGAELTLKGSFVNHGFPGGKFETGVSFVDTGKGPVPGSVDALNRDLRQYVEALEKEGAVKRVGEDAYETTLEFGLTPEGILKTTANGRDMDESKAAFHWGLPSTEPNEIIIKISPKAEPYLTKGVDAAVVEPIEKLLTGLDAVQRWSSTRNEYGAQVLVITVDDLARAPEVVEALDVRLEQIKEVVQDAVVMEMRFAPEAMPAEWE
;
A
#
# COMPACT_ATOMS: atom_id res chain seq x y z
N MET A 1 71.85 -10.29 -22.75
CA MET A 1 71.30 -9.30 -23.73
C MET A 1 71.42 -7.93 -23.07
N ASN A 2 72.40 -7.11 -23.51
CA ASN A 2 72.52 -5.73 -23.06
C ASN A 2 71.50 -4.87 -23.84
N PHE A 3 70.37 -4.57 -23.23
CA PHE A 3 69.45 -3.61 -23.80
C PHE A 3 70.12 -2.23 -23.78
N ASN A 4 70.37 -1.69 -24.97
CA ASN A 4 70.92 -0.33 -25.12
C ASN A 4 69.83 0.67 -24.60
N ARG A 5 70.25 1.69 -23.85
CA ARG A 5 69.40 2.75 -23.27
C ARG A 5 68.46 3.37 -24.29
N GLU A 6 68.91 3.48 -25.54
CA GLU A 6 68.13 4.00 -26.65
C GLU A 6 66.94 3.07 -27.05
N THR A 7 67.17 1.73 -27.03
CA THR A 7 66.13 0.75 -27.26
C THR A 7 65.08 0.74 -26.16
N CYS A 8 65.52 0.88 -24.89
CA CYS A 8 64.60 1.02 -23.76
C CYS A 8 63.75 2.30 -23.83
N MET A 9 64.37 3.43 -24.27
CA MET A 9 63.63 4.67 -24.45
C MET A 9 62.61 4.62 -25.58
N ARG A 10 62.97 3.97 -26.71
CA ARG A 10 62.07 3.77 -27.86
C ARG A 10 60.92 2.83 -27.49
N LEU A 11 61.16 1.77 -26.76
CA LEU A 11 60.12 0.88 -26.23
C LEU A 11 59.21 1.61 -25.24
N ALA A 12 59.77 2.35 -24.29
CA ALA A 12 58.98 3.15 -23.35
C ALA A 12 58.14 4.23 -24.07
N ALA A 13 58.71 4.94 -25.01
CA ALA A 13 57.97 5.94 -25.83
C ALA A 13 56.87 5.28 -26.67
N GLY A 14 57.15 4.13 -27.28
CA GLY A 14 56.14 3.32 -28.01
C GLY A 14 55.01 2.86 -27.11
N THR A 15 55.34 2.39 -25.91
CA THR A 15 54.33 1.93 -24.94
C THR A 15 53.46 3.09 -24.45
N VAL A 16 54.04 4.27 -24.20
CA VAL A 16 53.32 5.49 -23.80
C VAL A 16 52.41 5.98 -24.93
N LEU A 17 52.91 5.99 -26.17
CA LEU A 17 52.10 6.41 -27.34
C LEU A 17 50.97 5.42 -27.62
N CYS A 18 51.22 4.13 -27.60
CA CYS A 18 50.16 3.12 -27.77
C CYS A 18 49.15 3.14 -26.61
N GLY A 19 49.63 3.28 -25.36
CA GLY A 19 48.78 3.43 -24.20
C GLY A 19 47.92 4.68 -24.25
N GLY A 20 48.52 5.82 -24.65
CA GLY A 20 47.80 7.08 -24.84
C GLY A 20 46.75 7.04 -25.95
N ALA A 21 47.08 6.39 -27.09
CA ALA A 21 46.14 6.20 -28.20
C ALA A 21 44.99 5.24 -27.81
N ALA A 22 45.29 4.17 -27.09
CA ALA A 22 44.27 3.24 -26.58
C ALA A 22 43.34 3.92 -25.56
N LEU A 23 43.90 4.70 -24.63
CA LEU A 23 43.11 5.46 -23.66
C LEU A 23 42.26 6.52 -24.36
N GLY A 24 42.83 7.29 -25.31
CA GLY A 24 42.09 8.27 -26.10
C GLY A 24 40.94 7.64 -26.90
N GLY A 25 41.19 6.47 -27.49
CA GLY A 25 40.19 5.69 -28.20
C GLY A 25 39.08 5.21 -27.29
N LEU A 26 39.40 4.74 -26.06
CA LEU A 26 38.42 4.35 -25.05
C LEU A 26 37.55 5.54 -24.63
N LEU A 27 38.16 6.68 -24.32
CA LEU A 27 37.45 7.88 -23.91
C LEU A 27 36.50 8.39 -25.00
N TRP A 28 36.98 8.41 -26.25
CA TRP A 28 36.14 8.77 -27.40
C TRP A 28 34.99 7.78 -27.60
N TRP A 29 35.26 6.47 -27.49
CA TRP A 29 34.23 5.47 -27.60
C TRP A 29 33.18 5.58 -26.49
N GLN A 30 33.58 5.88 -25.24
CA GLN A 30 32.66 6.12 -24.13
C GLN A 30 31.75 7.32 -24.39
N LEU A 31 32.30 8.42 -24.94
CA LEU A 31 31.49 9.57 -25.35
C LEU A 31 30.47 9.18 -26.43
N GLN A 32 30.89 8.43 -27.45
CA GLN A 32 29.99 7.97 -28.51
C GLN A 32 28.94 6.95 -27.97
N ALA A 33 29.32 6.10 -27.02
CA ALA A 33 28.40 5.19 -26.36
C ALA A 33 27.37 5.96 -25.53
N PHE A 34 27.82 6.96 -24.78
CA PHE A 34 26.94 7.84 -24.01
C PHE A 34 25.99 8.62 -24.92
N ASP A 35 26.51 9.20 -26.05
CA ASP A 35 25.70 9.90 -27.01
C ASP A 35 24.63 9.04 -27.69
N ARG A 36 24.86 7.73 -27.79
CA ARG A 36 23.87 6.76 -28.29
C ARG A 36 22.86 6.30 -27.22
N MET A 37 23.26 6.30 -25.96
CA MET A 37 22.39 5.93 -24.84
C MET A 37 21.47 7.08 -24.45
N THR A 38 21.93 8.31 -24.63
CA THR A 38 21.16 9.53 -24.36
C THR A 38 20.81 10.18 -25.69
N ASP A 39 19.58 10.01 -26.17
CA ASP A 39 19.08 10.84 -27.24
C ASP A 39 19.23 12.31 -26.87
N SER A 40 19.20 13.19 -27.86
CA SER A 40 19.37 14.64 -27.64
C SER A 40 18.35 15.17 -26.60
N ARG A 41 17.24 14.50 -26.48
CA ARG A 41 16.20 14.74 -25.47
C ARG A 41 15.55 13.42 -25.08
N LEU A 42 15.64 13.07 -23.80
CA LEU A 42 14.98 11.91 -23.21
C LEU A 42 13.89 12.39 -22.24
N GLU A 43 12.66 12.02 -22.50
CA GLU A 43 11.53 12.26 -21.62
C GLU A 43 11.03 10.94 -21.05
N ARG A 44 10.81 10.89 -19.73
CA ARG A 44 10.27 9.71 -19.04
C ARG A 44 9.24 10.14 -18.01
N GLY A 45 8.09 9.49 -18.04
CA GLY A 45 7.08 9.60 -17.00
C GLY A 45 7.39 8.68 -15.81
N MET A 46 7.17 9.16 -14.61
CA MET A 46 7.30 8.41 -13.35
C MET A 46 6.02 8.65 -12.51
N GLY A 47 4.90 8.13 -12.96
CA GLY A 47 3.61 8.40 -12.35
C GLY A 47 3.18 9.87 -12.54
N LEU A 48 3.00 10.60 -11.43
CA LEU A 48 2.67 12.03 -11.43
C LEU A 48 3.84 12.94 -11.82
N PHE A 49 5.05 12.40 -11.88
CA PHE A 49 6.25 13.15 -12.18
C PHE A 49 6.73 12.86 -13.60
N ALA A 50 7.44 13.82 -14.17
CA ALA A 50 8.15 13.66 -15.42
C ALA A 50 9.60 14.08 -15.25
N LEU A 51 10.48 13.38 -15.97
CA LEU A 51 11.89 13.63 -16.03
C LEU A 51 12.24 13.95 -17.47
N GLU A 52 12.86 15.09 -17.70
CA GLU A 52 13.42 15.48 -18.99
C GLU A 52 14.94 15.62 -18.88
N LEU A 53 15.66 14.90 -19.73
CA LEU A 53 17.12 15.01 -19.86
C LEU A 53 17.46 15.62 -21.22
N GLU A 54 18.07 16.78 -21.21
CA GLU A 54 18.59 17.48 -22.41
C GLU A 54 20.12 17.38 -22.43
N ARG A 55 20.67 16.89 -23.54
CA ARG A 55 22.11 16.90 -23.78
C ARG A 55 22.53 18.19 -24.48
N ARG A 56 23.52 18.88 -23.94
CA ARG A 56 24.18 20.04 -24.56
C ARG A 56 25.59 19.67 -25.01
N ASP A 57 26.04 20.27 -26.07
CA ASP A 57 27.40 20.05 -26.55
C ASP A 57 28.40 20.53 -25.51
N GLY A 58 29.20 19.59 -25.02
CA GLY A 58 30.35 19.83 -24.18
C GLY A 58 31.65 19.76 -24.98
N GLY A 59 32.78 19.99 -24.34
CA GLY A 59 34.07 19.87 -24.96
C GLY A 59 34.43 18.45 -25.43
N LEU A 60 35.61 18.27 -25.99
CA LEU A 60 36.10 16.96 -26.50
C LEU A 60 36.14 15.82 -25.46
N LEU A 61 36.16 16.16 -24.18
CA LEU A 61 36.31 15.18 -23.08
C LEU A 61 35.15 15.20 -22.10
N GLN A 62 34.03 15.84 -22.43
CA GLN A 62 32.83 15.86 -21.56
C GLN A 62 31.56 16.12 -22.37
N ARG A 63 30.42 15.84 -21.77
CA ARG A 63 29.10 16.30 -22.22
C ARG A 63 28.42 17.04 -21.07
N ASP A 64 27.86 18.18 -21.40
CA ASP A 64 27.03 18.94 -20.47
C ASP A 64 25.56 18.52 -20.66
N LEU A 65 24.84 18.48 -19.58
CA LEU A 65 23.47 17.94 -19.49
C LEU A 65 22.60 18.92 -18.70
N VAL A 66 21.33 18.93 -19.01
CA VAL A 66 20.32 19.57 -18.14
C VAL A 66 19.25 18.54 -17.83
N LEU A 67 19.04 18.28 -16.55
CA LEU A 67 17.98 17.43 -16.05
C LEU A 67 16.89 18.34 -15.48
N ARG A 68 15.64 18.13 -15.92
CA ARG A 68 14.46 18.80 -15.39
C ARG A 68 13.56 17.75 -14.77
N LEU A 69 13.12 18.02 -13.55
CA LEU A 69 12.09 17.26 -12.84
C LEU A 69 10.87 18.16 -12.67
N GLY A 70 9.71 17.66 -12.99
CA GLY A 70 8.46 18.41 -12.94
C GLY A 70 7.25 17.51 -12.82
N PHE A 71 6.07 18.11 -12.83
CA PHE A 71 4.82 17.39 -12.86
C PHE A 71 4.45 16.99 -14.29
N ARG A 72 3.88 15.79 -14.42
CA ARG A 72 3.40 15.26 -15.70
C ARG A 72 1.94 15.67 -15.89
N THR A 73 1.66 16.24 -17.07
CA THR A 73 0.30 16.39 -17.57
C THR A 73 0.10 15.49 -18.79
N GLU A 74 -1.13 15.43 -19.30
CA GLU A 74 -1.46 14.66 -20.51
C GLU A 74 -0.60 15.08 -21.72
N ASP A 75 -0.15 16.34 -21.76
CA ASP A 75 0.68 16.92 -22.83
C ASP A 75 2.21 16.79 -22.59
N GLY A 76 2.64 16.17 -21.51
CA GLY A 76 4.06 16.00 -21.14
C GLY A 76 4.50 16.76 -19.89
N LEU A 77 5.77 17.18 -19.81
CA LEU A 77 6.31 17.99 -18.72
C LEU A 77 5.82 19.44 -18.82
N THR A 78 4.93 19.86 -17.93
CA THR A 78 4.37 21.23 -17.96
C THR A 78 5.12 22.22 -17.10
N GLU A 79 5.60 21.81 -15.93
CA GLU A 79 6.23 22.71 -14.98
C GLU A 79 7.38 22.02 -14.26
N SER A 80 8.59 22.56 -14.44
CA SER A 80 9.78 21.99 -13.80
C SER A 80 9.95 22.62 -12.43
N PHE A 81 9.83 21.83 -11.37
CA PHE A 81 10.10 22.26 -10.00
C PHE A 81 11.58 22.14 -9.60
N LEU A 82 12.37 21.34 -10.32
CA LEU A 82 13.81 21.22 -10.07
C LEU A 82 14.57 21.13 -11.39
N VAL A 83 15.55 22.01 -11.58
CA VAL A 83 16.48 21.99 -12.71
C VAL A 83 17.88 21.72 -12.19
N MET A 84 18.59 20.79 -12.83
CA MET A 84 19.95 20.41 -12.46
C MET A 84 20.87 20.47 -13.66
N ASN A 85 22.05 21.04 -13.50
CA ASN A 85 23.12 20.93 -14.47
C ASN A 85 23.90 19.66 -14.26
N GLY A 86 24.08 18.89 -15.31
CA GLY A 86 24.81 17.64 -15.31
C GLY A 86 26.08 17.69 -16.13
N ARG A 87 26.98 16.78 -15.82
CA ARG A 87 28.22 16.59 -16.56
C ARG A 87 28.61 15.13 -16.66
N PHE A 88 28.72 14.60 -17.86
CA PHE A 88 29.32 13.31 -18.13
C PHE A 88 30.84 13.45 -18.31
N ARG A 89 31.60 12.61 -17.63
CA ARG A 89 33.04 12.50 -17.69
C ARG A 89 33.44 11.07 -18.05
N PRO A 90 34.05 10.85 -19.21
CA PRO A 90 34.63 9.56 -19.58
C PRO A 90 35.87 9.27 -18.72
N GLY A 91 36.25 8.01 -18.57
CA GLY A 91 37.41 7.58 -17.78
C GLY A 91 37.43 6.08 -17.48
N LEU A 92 38.30 5.65 -16.61
CA LEU A 92 38.30 4.26 -16.13
C LEU A 92 37.03 3.92 -15.34
N ARG A 93 36.40 4.90 -14.70
CA ARG A 93 35.05 4.84 -14.13
C ARG A 93 34.26 6.04 -14.65
N PRO A 94 33.68 5.91 -15.86
CA PRO A 94 32.86 6.97 -16.44
C PRO A 94 31.73 7.35 -15.48
N SER A 95 31.41 8.62 -15.38
CA SER A 95 30.38 9.06 -14.46
C SER A 95 29.58 10.26 -14.99
N VAL A 96 28.32 10.34 -14.57
CA VAL A 96 27.47 11.52 -14.72
C VAL A 96 27.20 12.06 -13.33
N SER A 97 27.33 13.37 -13.16
CA SER A 97 26.94 14.06 -11.93
C SER A 97 26.02 15.23 -12.25
N PHE A 98 25.01 15.43 -11.39
CA PHE A 98 24.07 16.55 -11.50
C PHE A 98 24.08 17.35 -10.20
N GLU A 99 24.02 18.68 -10.35
CA GLU A 99 23.95 19.64 -9.26
C GLU A 99 22.78 20.61 -9.52
N PRO A 100 22.03 21.05 -8.49
CA PRO A 100 20.89 21.93 -8.67
C PRO A 100 21.32 23.29 -9.19
N VAL A 101 20.46 23.87 -9.99
CA VAL A 101 20.58 25.26 -10.44
C VAL A 101 19.61 26.11 -9.63
N ALA A 102 20.00 27.34 -9.30
CA ALA A 102 19.08 28.28 -8.68
C ALA A 102 17.83 28.42 -9.57
N ASN A 103 16.70 28.00 -9.05
CA ASN A 103 15.44 28.06 -9.76
C ASN A 103 14.70 29.36 -9.40
N SER A 104 13.93 29.90 -10.34
CA SER A 104 13.07 31.05 -10.13
C SER A 104 11.74 30.68 -9.46
N ASP A 105 11.42 29.40 -9.34
CA ASP A 105 10.22 28.91 -8.68
C ASP A 105 10.37 29.01 -7.15
N PRO A 106 9.59 29.86 -6.48
CA PRO A 106 9.65 30.01 -5.02
C PRO A 106 9.27 28.72 -4.29
N ASP A 107 8.38 27.88 -4.85
CA ASP A 107 7.94 26.64 -4.21
C ASP A 107 9.01 25.54 -4.26
N ALA A 108 9.97 25.65 -5.19
CA ALA A 108 11.12 24.75 -5.27
C ALA A 108 12.37 25.26 -4.54
N ALA A 109 12.30 26.44 -3.91
CA ALA A 109 13.47 27.06 -3.28
C ALA A 109 14.09 26.19 -2.19
N ILE A 110 13.27 25.46 -1.42
CA ILE A 110 13.75 24.54 -0.38
C ILE A 110 14.51 23.34 -0.96
N LEU A 111 14.08 22.83 -2.11
CA LEU A 111 14.77 21.71 -2.79
C LEU A 111 16.16 22.16 -3.25
N VAL A 112 16.28 23.38 -3.77
CA VAL A 112 17.59 23.94 -4.16
C VAL A 112 18.48 24.16 -2.93
N LYS A 113 17.93 24.63 -1.80
CA LYS A 113 18.67 24.75 -0.53
C LYS A 113 19.16 23.41 -0.01
N ALA A 114 18.39 22.34 -0.24
CA ALA A 114 18.78 20.99 0.15
C ALA A 114 19.98 20.46 -0.65
N ASP A 115 20.42 21.16 -1.70
CA ASP A 115 21.59 20.84 -2.53
C ASP A 115 21.60 19.36 -2.99
N PRO A 116 20.54 18.87 -3.67
CA PRO A 116 20.50 17.49 -4.12
C PRO A 116 21.57 17.24 -5.17
N ARG A 117 22.33 16.17 -4.99
CA ARG A 117 23.37 15.72 -5.91
C ARG A 117 23.07 14.32 -6.37
N ILE A 118 23.06 14.15 -7.69
CA ILE A 118 22.82 12.84 -8.32
C ILE A 118 24.11 12.44 -9.03
N ARG A 119 24.51 11.19 -8.83
CA ARG A 119 25.68 10.61 -9.49
C ARG A 119 25.37 9.22 -10.02
N PHE A 120 25.75 8.99 -11.27
CA PHE A 120 25.76 7.66 -11.88
C PHE A 120 27.19 7.27 -12.23
N VAL A 121 27.55 6.03 -12.00
CA VAL A 121 28.86 5.46 -12.33
C VAL A 121 28.66 4.29 -13.28
N PHE A 122 29.52 4.23 -14.27
CA PHE A 122 29.49 3.19 -15.28
C PHE A 122 30.81 2.40 -15.26
N SER A 123 30.74 1.16 -15.69
CA SER A 123 31.94 0.38 -16.03
C SER A 123 32.72 1.05 -17.17
N PRO A 124 33.99 0.69 -17.39
CA PRO A 124 34.74 1.15 -18.56
C PRO A 124 34.02 0.84 -19.88
N LEU A 125 33.16 -0.18 -19.91
CA LEU A 125 32.35 -0.60 -21.05
C LEU A 125 30.95 0.02 -21.07
N MET A 126 30.71 1.08 -20.28
CA MET A 126 29.46 1.84 -20.24
C MET A 126 28.23 1.04 -19.79
N SER A 127 28.42 0.00 -18.98
CA SER A 127 27.30 -0.60 -18.24
C SER A 127 27.08 0.17 -16.94
N PRO A 128 25.83 0.47 -16.53
CA PRO A 128 25.58 1.10 -15.25
C PRO A 128 26.04 0.19 -14.10
N GLU A 129 26.72 0.75 -13.11
CA GLU A 129 27.21 0.02 -11.93
C GLU A 129 26.64 0.59 -10.64
N GLU A 130 26.61 1.92 -10.51
CA GLU A 130 26.20 2.59 -9.29
C GLU A 130 25.35 3.82 -9.62
N ALA A 131 24.38 4.10 -8.77
CA ALA A 131 23.70 5.39 -8.72
C ALA A 131 23.62 5.88 -7.28
N GLU A 132 23.75 7.19 -7.09
CA GLU A 132 23.68 7.82 -5.78
C GLU A 132 22.90 9.14 -5.89
N VAL A 133 22.01 9.35 -4.94
CA VAL A 133 21.36 10.63 -4.71
C VAL A 133 21.61 11.02 -3.26
N VAL A 134 22.14 12.21 -3.03
CA VAL A 134 22.43 12.75 -1.70
C VAL A 134 21.89 14.16 -1.62
N TRP A 135 21.27 14.51 -0.51
CA TRP A 135 20.87 15.89 -0.23
C TRP A 135 21.13 16.23 1.24
N ARG A 136 21.25 17.51 1.52
CA ARG A 136 21.42 18.05 2.87
C ARG A 136 20.05 18.44 3.43
N GLY A 137 19.97 18.50 4.76
CA GLY A 137 18.81 19.09 5.41
C GLY A 137 18.67 20.58 5.03
N ALA A 138 17.44 21.00 4.78
CA ALA A 138 17.09 22.39 4.51
C ALA A 138 15.83 22.75 5.27
N SER A 139 15.71 24.04 5.66
CA SER A 139 14.52 24.53 6.32
C SER A 139 14.21 25.96 5.90
N ASP A 140 12.91 26.28 5.86
CA ASP A 140 12.38 27.63 5.77
C ASP A 140 11.22 27.83 6.73
N GLU A 141 10.38 28.84 6.53
CA GLU A 141 9.26 29.17 7.43
C GLU A 141 8.13 28.13 7.37
N LYS A 142 7.97 27.43 6.25
CA LYS A 142 6.85 26.52 5.98
C LYS A 142 7.28 25.06 5.97
N GLU A 143 8.51 24.79 5.57
CA GLU A 143 8.97 23.45 5.27
C GLU A 143 10.34 23.16 5.89
N THR A 144 10.51 21.90 6.27
CA THR A 144 11.80 21.33 6.65
C THR A 144 11.98 20.02 5.90
N ILE A 145 13.10 19.89 5.21
CA ILE A 145 13.52 18.64 4.55
C ILE A 145 14.73 18.14 5.31
N GLY A 146 14.68 16.93 5.86
CA GLY A 146 15.83 16.26 6.46
C GLY A 146 16.89 15.89 5.42
N ASP A 147 18.09 15.63 5.88
CA ASP A 147 19.14 15.07 5.03
C ASP A 147 18.76 13.67 4.53
N GLY A 148 19.28 13.27 3.39
CA GLY A 148 18.99 11.96 2.87
C GLY A 148 20.05 11.44 1.91
N ARG A 149 20.02 10.12 1.73
CA ARG A 149 20.90 9.42 0.80
C ARG A 149 20.18 8.20 0.25
N VAL A 150 20.23 8.03 -1.05
CA VAL A 150 19.78 6.83 -1.76
C VAL A 150 20.94 6.33 -2.61
N THR A 151 21.25 5.05 -2.51
CA THR A 151 22.28 4.39 -3.31
C THR A 151 21.69 3.21 -4.05
N ALA A 152 22.18 2.96 -5.25
CA ALA A 152 21.84 1.78 -6.02
C ALA A 152 23.12 1.14 -6.58
N ASP A 153 23.27 -0.17 -6.33
CA ASP A 153 24.26 -1.03 -6.98
C ASP A 153 23.58 -1.83 -8.07
N ILE A 154 24.08 -1.75 -9.30
CA ILE A 154 23.41 -2.26 -10.49
C ILE A 154 24.26 -3.35 -11.15
N GLY A 155 23.77 -4.57 -11.14
CA GLY A 155 24.31 -5.67 -11.93
C GLY A 155 23.65 -5.70 -13.31
N PHE A 156 24.44 -5.56 -14.37
CA PHE A 156 23.93 -5.53 -15.72
C PHE A 156 24.74 -6.43 -16.65
N ASP A 157 24.07 -7.40 -17.29
CA ASP A 157 24.66 -8.23 -18.34
C ASP A 157 24.48 -7.54 -19.71
N ARG A 158 25.58 -7.04 -20.22
CA ARG A 158 25.59 -6.32 -21.49
C ARG A 158 25.29 -7.21 -22.70
N ALA A 159 25.72 -8.47 -22.67
CA ALA A 159 25.50 -9.40 -23.79
C ALA A 159 24.01 -9.74 -23.93
N ARG A 160 23.36 -9.94 -22.82
CA ARG A 160 21.91 -10.22 -22.75
C ARG A 160 21.06 -8.95 -22.73
N ARG A 161 21.68 -7.77 -22.50
CA ARG A 161 20.99 -6.49 -22.25
C ARG A 161 19.96 -6.61 -21.11
N ALA A 162 20.31 -7.32 -20.06
CA ALA A 162 19.43 -7.65 -18.96
C ALA A 162 19.99 -7.19 -17.61
N LEU A 163 19.11 -6.78 -16.71
CA LEU A 163 19.43 -6.55 -15.31
C LEU A 163 19.63 -7.89 -14.62
N THR A 164 20.81 -8.10 -14.03
CA THR A 164 21.16 -9.34 -13.31
C THR A 164 21.11 -9.16 -11.79
N GLY A 165 21.14 -7.90 -11.32
CA GLY A 165 21.04 -7.58 -9.93
C GLY A 165 20.78 -6.09 -9.74
N LEU A 166 20.08 -5.75 -8.67
CA LEU A 166 19.84 -4.37 -8.23
C LEU A 166 19.71 -4.35 -6.71
N THR A 167 20.55 -3.56 -6.07
CA THR A 167 20.38 -3.27 -4.64
C THR A 167 20.19 -1.77 -4.51
N VAL A 168 19.04 -1.35 -4.01
CA VAL A 168 18.76 0.05 -3.71
C VAL A 168 18.58 0.18 -2.22
N SER A 169 19.30 1.08 -1.58
CA SER A 169 19.12 1.40 -0.18
C SER A 169 18.96 2.90 0.00
N GLY A 170 18.11 3.30 0.93
CA GLY A 170 17.85 4.71 1.16
C GLY A 170 17.58 5.03 2.63
N ARG A 171 18.03 6.22 3.01
CA ARG A 171 17.68 6.88 4.25
C ARG A 171 17.15 8.27 3.91
N LEU A 172 15.94 8.57 4.37
CA LEU A 172 15.30 9.86 4.23
C LEU A 172 15.17 10.45 5.64
N GLY A 173 15.76 11.59 5.87
CA GLY A 173 15.66 12.29 7.15
C GLY A 173 14.25 12.78 7.42
N ALA A 174 13.97 13.14 8.66
CA ALA A 174 12.66 13.67 9.05
C ALA A 174 12.32 14.94 8.26
N SER A 175 11.06 15.08 7.87
CA SER A 175 10.56 16.24 7.13
C SER A 175 9.29 16.78 7.76
N GLU A 176 9.04 18.07 7.53
CA GLU A 176 7.84 18.75 8.02
C GLU A 176 7.38 19.76 6.97
N SER A 177 6.09 19.80 6.68
CA SER A 177 5.48 20.80 5.82
C SER A 177 4.23 21.34 6.46
N ARG A 178 4.05 22.67 6.40
CA ARG A 178 2.93 23.41 6.98
C ARG A 178 2.31 24.31 5.92
N TRP A 179 0.99 24.24 5.81
CA TRP A 179 0.21 25.12 4.94
C TRP A 179 -1.02 25.64 5.68
N GLU A 180 -1.75 26.57 5.07
CA GLU A 180 -2.98 27.06 5.65
C GLU A 180 -3.99 25.90 5.80
N GLY A 181 -4.37 25.59 7.04
CA GLY A 181 -5.29 24.49 7.37
C GLY A 181 -4.64 23.09 7.48
N GLY A 182 -3.32 22.94 7.29
CA GLY A 182 -2.70 21.61 7.35
C GLY A 182 -1.25 21.57 7.81
N HIS A 183 -0.85 20.37 8.21
CA HIS A 183 0.51 20.07 8.67
C HIS A 183 0.82 18.59 8.41
N VAL A 184 1.94 18.31 7.78
CA VAL A 184 2.51 16.97 7.63
C VAL A 184 3.86 16.93 8.33
N LYS A 185 4.05 15.93 9.16
CA LYS A 185 5.33 15.64 9.80
C LYS A 185 5.67 14.18 9.54
N SER A 186 6.83 13.96 8.97
CA SER A 186 7.33 12.64 8.60
C SER A 186 8.62 12.37 9.36
N ALA A 187 8.69 11.25 10.08
CA ALA A 187 9.92 10.85 10.74
C ALA A 187 10.95 10.30 9.76
N GLU A 188 12.13 9.99 10.27
CA GLU A 188 13.16 9.32 9.47
C GLU A 188 12.65 8.00 8.91
N LYS A 189 12.98 7.74 7.64
CA LYS A 189 12.61 6.52 6.91
C LYS A 189 13.85 5.84 6.36
N THR A 190 13.82 4.52 6.37
CA THR A 190 14.83 3.70 5.68
C THR A 190 14.14 2.68 4.80
N PHE A 191 14.76 2.37 3.69
CA PHE A 191 14.30 1.30 2.81
C PHE A 191 15.47 0.58 2.17
N GLU A 192 15.25 -0.67 1.86
CA GLU A 192 16.16 -1.49 1.07
C GLU A 192 15.37 -2.32 0.07
N TYR A 193 15.88 -2.38 -1.14
CA TYR A 193 15.38 -3.21 -2.21
C TYR A 193 16.53 -4.05 -2.76
N VAL A 194 16.32 -5.35 -2.90
CA VAL A 194 17.30 -6.28 -3.46
C VAL A 194 16.63 -7.14 -4.52
N TYR A 195 17.19 -7.13 -5.71
CA TYR A 195 16.88 -8.06 -6.77
C TYR A 195 18.15 -8.78 -7.22
N ALA A 196 18.10 -10.08 -7.40
CA ALA A 196 19.14 -10.87 -8.03
C ALA A 196 18.50 -11.91 -8.94
N GLU A 197 19.07 -12.10 -10.14
CA GLU A 197 18.56 -13.07 -11.11
C GLU A 197 19.00 -14.50 -10.79
N SER A 198 20.22 -14.67 -10.29
CA SER A 198 20.79 -16.00 -10.06
C SER A 198 21.63 -16.04 -8.77
N PRO A 199 21.17 -16.73 -7.70
CA PRO A 199 19.81 -17.29 -7.59
C PRO A 199 18.76 -16.19 -7.58
N LEU A 200 17.56 -16.49 -8.08
CA LEU A 200 16.45 -15.52 -8.05
C LEU A 200 16.19 -15.10 -6.61
N LYS A 201 16.28 -13.82 -6.34
CA LYS A 201 15.99 -13.24 -5.04
C LYS A 201 15.33 -11.89 -5.23
N PHE A 202 14.28 -11.70 -4.50
CA PHE A 202 13.65 -10.39 -4.34
C PHE A 202 13.50 -10.12 -2.85
N ALA A 203 13.89 -8.94 -2.40
CA ALA A 203 13.62 -8.49 -1.05
C ALA A 203 13.33 -7.00 -1.05
N PHE A 204 12.34 -6.61 -0.29
CA PHE A 204 12.03 -5.22 -0.02
C PHE A 204 11.79 -5.04 1.48
N SER A 205 12.37 -4.03 2.06
CA SER A 205 12.11 -3.64 3.44
C SER A 205 11.96 -2.12 3.55
N TYR A 206 11.07 -1.70 4.43
CA TYR A 206 10.81 -0.31 4.72
C TYR A 206 10.58 -0.13 6.21
N SER A 207 11.08 0.96 6.75
CA SER A 207 10.88 1.34 8.14
C SER A 207 10.71 2.85 8.26
N SER A 208 9.70 3.28 9.02
CA SER A 208 9.47 4.67 9.44
C SER A 208 9.33 4.71 10.95
N ALA A 209 9.88 5.74 11.58
CA ALA A 209 9.70 5.94 13.02
C ALA A 209 8.34 6.57 13.38
N GLY A 210 7.57 7.00 12.38
CA GLY A 210 6.23 7.53 12.52
C GLY A 210 5.93 8.67 11.56
N ASP A 211 4.68 8.87 11.26
CA ASP A 211 4.20 9.94 10.40
C ASP A 211 2.96 10.60 11.02
N PHE A 212 2.79 11.89 10.82
CA PHE A 212 1.63 12.62 11.26
C PHE A 212 1.13 13.54 10.14
N VAL A 213 -0.15 13.44 9.86
CA VAL A 213 -0.84 14.28 8.87
C VAL A 213 -2.02 14.95 9.58
N LYS A 214 -2.05 16.27 9.56
CA LYS A 214 -3.21 17.06 10.01
C LYS A 214 -3.69 17.89 8.84
N GLY A 215 -4.88 17.64 8.39
CA GLY A 215 -5.57 18.40 7.33
C GLY A 215 -7.00 18.68 7.73
N GLU A 216 -7.72 19.42 6.89
CA GLU A 216 -9.12 19.75 7.13
C GLU A 216 -10.04 18.52 7.19
N LEU A 217 -9.66 17.44 6.50
CA LEU A 217 -10.51 16.27 6.33
C LEU A 217 -10.28 15.18 7.38
N MET A 218 -9.04 14.94 7.80
CA MET A 218 -8.77 13.83 8.74
C MET A 218 -7.33 13.88 9.28
N PRO A 219 -7.11 14.22 10.54
CA PRO A 219 -5.78 14.01 11.13
C PRO A 219 -5.49 12.52 11.27
N LEU A 220 -4.34 12.11 10.76
CA LEU A 220 -3.83 10.75 10.85
C LEU A 220 -2.47 10.77 11.53
N GLY A 221 -2.36 10.11 12.66
CA GLY A 221 -1.09 9.83 13.32
C GLY A 221 -0.73 8.36 13.17
N MET A 222 0.52 8.07 12.86
CA MET A 222 1.07 6.71 12.83
C MET A 222 2.37 6.71 13.61
N GLY A 223 2.50 5.79 14.54
CA GLY A 223 3.77 5.49 15.19
C GLY A 223 4.70 4.67 14.28
N PRO A 224 5.59 3.88 14.85
CA PRO A 224 6.53 3.10 14.05
C PRO A 224 5.83 2.16 13.08
N LEU A 225 6.27 2.22 11.81
CA LEU A 225 5.82 1.36 10.74
C LEU A 225 7.02 0.60 10.17
N SER A 226 6.90 -0.71 10.05
CA SER A 226 7.85 -1.50 9.27
C SER A 226 7.13 -2.53 8.43
N TYR A 227 7.62 -2.76 7.22
CA TYR A 227 7.20 -3.89 6.42
C TYR A 227 8.35 -4.47 5.62
N SER A 228 8.27 -5.76 5.37
CA SER A 228 9.23 -6.46 4.53
C SER A 228 8.55 -7.52 3.70
N LEU A 229 9.01 -7.67 2.47
CA LEU A 229 8.63 -8.71 1.55
C LEU A 229 9.91 -9.37 1.05
N THR A 230 10.02 -10.68 1.20
CA THR A 230 11.17 -11.44 0.69
C THR A 230 10.66 -12.60 -0.14
N VAL A 231 11.24 -12.78 -1.30
CA VAL A 231 10.95 -13.94 -2.15
C VAL A 231 12.23 -14.62 -2.52
N THR A 232 12.28 -15.93 -2.26
CA THR A 232 13.43 -16.78 -2.54
C THR A 232 12.96 -18.09 -3.16
N PRO A 233 13.72 -18.66 -4.10
CA PRO A 233 13.47 -20.02 -4.54
C PRO A 233 13.82 -21.00 -3.42
N GLU A 234 12.97 -21.97 -3.21
CA GLU A 234 13.13 -23.06 -2.25
C GLU A 234 12.90 -24.39 -2.95
N GLU A 235 13.65 -25.41 -2.59
CA GLU A 235 13.44 -26.77 -3.08
C GLU A 235 12.82 -27.62 -1.97
N GLU A 236 11.61 -28.12 -2.18
CA GLU A 236 10.94 -29.02 -1.28
C GLU A 236 10.52 -30.31 -2.00
N ALA A 237 10.93 -31.44 -1.44
CA ALA A 237 10.66 -32.77 -1.99
C ALA A 237 11.04 -32.93 -3.48
N GLY A 238 12.14 -32.27 -3.92
CA GLY A 238 12.61 -32.30 -5.31
C GLY A 238 11.79 -31.38 -6.25
N ARG A 239 10.95 -30.52 -5.74
CA ARG A 239 10.22 -29.52 -6.52
C ARG A 239 10.67 -28.12 -6.13
N LEU A 240 10.97 -27.32 -7.14
CA LEU A 240 11.28 -25.91 -6.95
C LEU A 240 9.98 -25.14 -6.72
N ARG A 241 9.95 -24.28 -5.69
CA ARG A 241 8.87 -23.35 -5.39
C ARG A 241 9.44 -21.99 -5.02
N ASN A 242 8.62 -20.95 -5.11
CA ASN A 242 8.95 -19.65 -4.57
C ASN A 242 8.37 -19.51 -3.16
N ALA A 243 9.24 -19.27 -2.19
CA ALA A 243 8.84 -18.90 -0.83
C ALA A 243 8.79 -17.38 -0.72
N THR A 244 7.62 -16.86 -0.45
CA THR A 244 7.36 -15.43 -0.21
C THR A 244 7.06 -15.22 1.25
N ASP A 245 7.88 -14.43 1.95
CA ASP A 245 7.65 -14.01 3.32
C ASP A 245 7.24 -12.55 3.34
N PHE A 246 6.14 -12.27 4.01
CA PHE A 246 5.60 -10.93 4.22
C PHE A 246 5.49 -10.64 5.70
N LYS A 247 6.04 -9.50 6.13
CA LYS A 247 5.89 -8.98 7.49
C LYS A 247 5.45 -7.54 7.45
N PHE A 248 4.52 -7.20 8.31
CA PHE A 248 3.99 -5.87 8.50
C PHE A 248 3.80 -5.62 9.99
N ASP A 249 4.31 -4.51 10.48
CA ASP A 249 4.14 -4.07 11.87
C ASP A 249 3.90 -2.56 11.85
N ILE A 250 2.74 -2.13 12.27
CA ILE A 250 2.37 -0.74 12.45
C ILE A 250 1.80 -0.56 13.84
N ARG A 251 2.22 0.50 14.52
CA ARG A 251 1.83 0.78 15.91
C ARG A 251 1.31 2.19 16.07
N ASP A 252 0.54 2.36 17.11
CA ASP A 252 0.04 3.66 17.57
C ASP A 252 -0.65 4.44 16.44
N VAL A 253 -1.45 3.73 15.62
CA VAL A 253 -2.25 4.37 14.57
C VAL A 253 -3.43 5.06 15.19
N ASN A 254 -3.54 6.37 14.98
CA ASN A 254 -4.63 7.21 15.45
C ASN A 254 -5.24 7.95 14.25
N ILE A 255 -6.51 7.72 14.02
CA ILE A 255 -7.27 8.38 12.97
C ILE A 255 -8.29 9.27 13.66
N ASN A 256 -8.17 10.58 13.48
CA ASN A 256 -9.01 11.57 14.15
C ASN A 256 -8.63 11.87 15.61
N ASP A 257 -8.32 13.09 15.92
CA ASP A 257 -7.83 13.56 17.24
C ASP A 257 -8.73 13.21 18.45
N SER A 258 -9.90 12.60 18.25
CA SER A 258 -10.87 12.50 19.35
C SER A 258 -11.68 11.21 19.49
N GLU A 259 -11.78 10.35 18.48
CA GLU A 259 -12.82 9.32 18.57
C GLU A 259 -12.42 7.90 18.09
N LEU A 260 -11.32 7.72 17.37
CA LEU A 260 -10.89 6.39 17.00
C LEU A 260 -9.74 5.91 17.88
N PRO A 261 -9.75 4.64 18.29
CA PRO A 261 -8.74 4.13 19.19
C PRO A 261 -7.40 4.06 18.49
N VAL A 262 -6.38 4.28 19.27
CA VAL A 262 -5.04 3.89 18.87
C VAL A 262 -5.02 2.39 18.64
N PHE A 263 -4.61 1.97 17.46
CA PHE A 263 -4.51 0.55 17.17
C PHE A 263 -3.11 0.14 16.69
N ASP A 264 -2.78 -1.13 16.95
CA ASP A 264 -1.59 -1.80 16.43
C ASP A 264 -2.02 -2.92 15.51
N LEU A 265 -1.31 -3.09 14.41
CA LEU A 265 -1.47 -4.24 13.54
C LEU A 265 -0.11 -4.88 13.28
N ARG A 266 0.00 -6.16 13.59
CA ARG A 266 1.13 -7.00 13.22
C ARG A 266 0.66 -8.14 12.35
N PHE A 267 1.38 -8.37 11.26
CA PHE A 267 1.10 -9.45 10.33
C PHE A 267 2.40 -10.12 9.87
N ASP A 268 2.50 -11.43 10.05
CA ASP A 268 3.60 -12.28 9.55
C ASP A 268 2.97 -13.45 8.79
N ALA A 269 3.26 -13.54 7.50
CA ALA A 269 2.70 -14.56 6.63
C ALA A 269 3.74 -15.09 5.64
N GLY A 270 3.53 -16.31 5.20
CA GLY A 270 4.27 -16.94 4.11
C GLY A 270 3.34 -17.42 3.01
N LEU A 271 3.78 -17.31 1.77
CA LEU A 271 3.10 -17.83 0.60
C LEU A 271 4.08 -18.64 -0.24
N TYR A 272 3.72 -19.87 -0.55
CA TYR A 272 4.50 -20.78 -1.37
C TYR A 272 3.78 -20.97 -2.70
N THR A 273 4.45 -20.64 -3.77
CA THR A 273 3.87 -20.72 -5.12
C THR A 273 4.79 -21.53 -6.05
N PRO A 274 4.27 -22.15 -7.11
CA PRO A 274 5.11 -22.71 -8.15
C PRO A 274 6.11 -21.69 -8.70
N PRO A 275 7.29 -22.11 -9.17
CA PRO A 275 8.25 -21.20 -9.77
C PRO A 275 7.67 -20.67 -11.08
N ASN A 276 7.27 -19.43 -11.07
CA ASN A 276 6.69 -18.76 -12.21
C ASN A 276 7.32 -17.37 -12.42
N VAL A 277 7.05 -16.81 -13.57
CA VAL A 277 7.72 -15.62 -14.10
C VAL A 277 7.18 -14.32 -13.48
N TRP A 278 6.13 -14.39 -12.65
CA TRP A 278 5.45 -13.18 -12.14
C TRP A 278 6.28 -12.36 -11.14
N LEU A 279 7.19 -12.99 -10.43
CA LEU A 279 8.00 -12.33 -9.40
C LEU A 279 8.97 -11.28 -9.95
N PRO A 280 9.75 -11.56 -11.02
CA PRO A 280 10.53 -10.53 -11.68
C PRO A 280 9.68 -9.39 -12.23
N CYS A 281 8.50 -9.71 -12.74
CA CYS A 281 7.54 -8.73 -13.22
C CYS A 281 6.97 -7.87 -12.09
N LEU A 282 6.53 -8.49 -11.00
CA LEU A 282 6.04 -7.78 -9.82
C LEU A 282 7.12 -6.85 -9.26
N SER A 283 8.36 -7.33 -9.14
CA SER A 283 9.47 -6.54 -8.65
C SER A 283 9.79 -5.36 -9.56
N ALA A 284 9.81 -5.57 -10.88
CA ALA A 284 10.01 -4.52 -11.85
C ALA A 284 8.89 -3.47 -11.77
N HIS A 285 7.65 -3.91 -11.65
CA HIS A 285 6.49 -3.02 -11.52
C HIS A 285 6.53 -2.16 -10.24
N PHE A 286 6.89 -2.74 -9.11
CA PHE A 286 7.00 -2.01 -7.84
C PHE A 286 8.17 -1.01 -7.81
N VAL A 287 9.30 -1.34 -8.45
CA VAL A 287 10.52 -0.54 -8.36
C VAL A 287 10.63 0.50 -9.47
N LEU A 288 10.22 0.12 -10.66
CA LEU A 288 10.47 0.90 -11.87
C LEU A 288 9.20 1.61 -12.38
N GLY A 289 8.06 1.34 -11.74
CA GLY A 289 6.75 1.84 -12.18
C GLY A 289 6.17 1.05 -13.36
N SER A 290 4.89 1.28 -13.64
CA SER A 290 4.15 0.57 -14.69
C SER A 290 4.79 0.65 -16.08
N ASP A 291 5.41 1.78 -16.40
CA ASP A 291 6.00 2.03 -17.73
C ASP A 291 7.27 1.20 -18.02
N MET A 292 7.91 0.65 -16.98
CA MET A 292 9.10 -0.19 -17.12
C MET A 292 8.80 -1.70 -17.05
N ALA A 293 7.61 -2.07 -16.59
CA ALA A 293 7.12 -3.44 -16.64
C ALA A 293 6.92 -3.93 -18.09
N ASP A 294 6.75 -3.01 -19.03
CA ASP A 294 6.65 -3.26 -20.47
C ASP A 294 8.00 -3.55 -21.15
N LEU A 295 9.09 -3.66 -20.38
CA LEU A 295 10.37 -4.07 -20.96
C LEU A 295 10.26 -5.51 -21.49
N PRO A 296 10.51 -5.74 -22.79
CA PRO A 296 10.42 -7.06 -23.38
C PRO A 296 11.28 -8.08 -22.61
N GLY A 297 10.67 -9.16 -22.16
CA GLY A 297 11.34 -10.26 -21.49
C GLY A 297 11.39 -10.18 -19.95
N ILE A 298 10.88 -9.12 -19.31
CA ILE A 298 10.75 -9.05 -17.85
C ILE A 298 9.37 -9.52 -17.42
N CYS A 299 8.32 -9.04 -18.09
CA CYS A 299 6.95 -9.45 -17.83
C CYS A 299 6.41 -10.29 -18.99
N PRO A 300 5.64 -11.36 -18.72
CA PRO A 300 4.85 -12.02 -19.74
C PRO A 300 3.74 -11.09 -20.25
N ASP A 301 3.34 -11.29 -21.52
CA ASP A 301 2.19 -10.58 -22.08
C ASP A 301 0.94 -10.91 -21.24
N GLY A 302 0.32 -9.89 -20.67
CA GLY A 302 -0.88 -10.01 -19.84
C GLY A 302 -0.96 -8.94 -18.77
N SER A 303 -2.17 -8.73 -18.24
CA SER A 303 -2.36 -7.82 -17.11
C SER A 303 -1.76 -8.42 -15.84
N MET A 304 -1.42 -7.59 -14.85
CA MET A 304 -0.98 -8.06 -13.52
C MET A 304 -2.03 -8.99 -12.87
N THR A 305 -3.30 -8.76 -13.14
CA THR A 305 -4.41 -9.63 -12.69
C THR A 305 -4.32 -11.01 -13.32
N ASP A 306 -4.03 -11.10 -14.63
CA ASP A 306 -3.90 -12.38 -15.34
C ASP A 306 -2.66 -13.16 -14.86
N ILE A 307 -1.55 -12.45 -14.63
CA ILE A 307 -0.31 -13.03 -14.09
C ILE A 307 -0.54 -13.56 -12.68
N PHE A 308 -1.23 -12.81 -11.83
CA PHE A 308 -1.59 -13.23 -10.48
C PHE A 308 -2.55 -14.42 -10.51
N ALA A 309 -3.61 -14.36 -11.34
CA ALA A 309 -4.57 -15.45 -11.50
C ALA A 309 -3.89 -16.74 -12.00
N ALA A 310 -2.99 -16.63 -12.98
CA ALA A 310 -2.20 -17.77 -13.46
C ALA A 310 -1.28 -18.37 -12.37
N SER A 311 -0.72 -17.51 -11.51
CA SER A 311 0.10 -17.94 -10.37
C SER A 311 -0.72 -18.69 -9.32
N MET A 312 -1.99 -18.33 -9.17
CA MET A 312 -2.90 -18.98 -8.20
C MET A 312 -3.56 -20.25 -8.73
N GLN A 313 -3.42 -20.56 -10.03
CA GLN A 313 -3.94 -21.82 -10.62
C GLN A 313 -3.10 -23.06 -10.30
N GLY A 314 -1.92 -22.89 -9.70
CA GLY A 314 -1.04 -24.00 -9.30
C GLY A 314 -1.27 -24.45 -7.85
N ASN A 315 -0.37 -25.31 -7.36
CA ASN A 315 -0.30 -25.64 -5.96
C ASN A 315 0.21 -24.43 -5.17
N VAL A 316 -0.68 -23.77 -4.46
CA VAL A 316 -0.39 -22.62 -3.62
C VAL A 316 -0.62 -23.01 -2.17
N GLU A 317 0.35 -22.73 -1.33
CA GLU A 317 0.25 -22.92 0.11
C GLU A 317 0.50 -21.58 0.80
N GLY A 318 -0.34 -21.23 1.75
CA GLY A 318 -0.18 -20.03 2.55
C GLY A 318 -0.17 -20.35 4.03
N VAL A 319 0.63 -19.61 4.77
CA VAL A 319 0.69 -19.69 6.23
C VAL A 319 0.61 -18.29 6.83
N VAL A 320 -0.34 -18.08 7.71
CA VAL A 320 -0.36 -16.93 8.62
C VAL A 320 0.27 -17.39 9.91
N ARG A 321 1.48 -16.89 10.19
CA ARG A 321 2.24 -17.26 11.39
C ARG A 321 1.77 -16.46 12.60
N ASP A 322 1.45 -15.18 12.36
CA ASP A 322 0.98 -14.26 13.38
C ASP A 322 0.23 -13.10 12.71
N LEU A 323 -1.05 -12.96 13.01
CA LEU A 323 -1.79 -11.74 12.79
C LEU A 323 -2.33 -11.32 14.15
N ARG A 324 -2.05 -10.10 14.53
CA ARG A 324 -2.50 -9.47 15.74
C ARG A 324 -2.98 -8.07 15.46
N LEU A 325 -4.22 -7.80 15.77
CA LEU A 325 -4.82 -6.47 15.72
C LEU A 325 -5.28 -6.13 17.14
N ALA A 326 -4.66 -5.11 17.72
CA ALA A 326 -4.99 -4.64 19.06
C ALA A 326 -5.49 -3.19 18.99
N TRP A 327 -6.61 -2.92 19.66
CA TRP A 327 -7.18 -1.58 19.78
C TRP A 327 -7.68 -1.33 21.19
N ALA A 328 -8.20 -0.15 21.49
CA ALA A 328 -8.71 0.16 22.82
C ALA A 328 -9.81 -0.85 23.23
N GLY A 329 -9.57 -1.59 24.28
CA GLY A 329 -10.50 -2.55 24.89
C GLY A 329 -10.57 -3.92 24.23
N ALA A 330 -9.86 -4.21 23.13
CA ALA A 330 -9.89 -5.54 22.50
C ALA A 330 -8.65 -5.88 21.69
N GLU A 331 -8.45 -7.18 21.50
CA GLU A 331 -7.39 -7.75 20.66
C GLU A 331 -7.93 -8.93 19.85
N LEU A 332 -7.58 -8.96 18.56
CA LEU A 332 -7.84 -10.07 17.65
C LEU A 332 -6.53 -10.75 17.27
N THR A 333 -6.52 -12.07 17.26
CA THR A 333 -5.38 -12.88 16.79
C THR A 333 -5.83 -13.88 15.73
N LEU A 334 -4.94 -14.16 14.75
CA LEU A 334 -5.16 -15.20 13.75
C LEU A 334 -3.83 -15.86 13.41
N LYS A 335 -3.82 -17.19 13.35
CA LYS A 335 -2.73 -18.00 12.80
C LYS A 335 -3.30 -19.23 12.11
N GLY A 336 -2.59 -19.76 11.12
CA GLY A 336 -3.06 -20.93 10.40
C GLY A 336 -2.46 -21.07 9.02
N SER A 337 -3.03 -21.95 8.23
CA SER A 337 -2.57 -22.22 6.89
C SER A 337 -3.72 -22.53 5.95
N PHE A 338 -3.48 -22.29 4.67
CA PHE A 338 -4.37 -22.73 3.61
C PHE A 338 -3.56 -23.38 2.49
N VAL A 339 -4.23 -24.24 1.74
CA VAL A 339 -3.68 -24.89 0.56
C VAL A 339 -4.68 -24.79 -0.58
N ASN A 340 -4.20 -24.66 -1.79
CA ASN A 340 -4.96 -24.76 -3.00
C ASN A 340 -4.27 -25.73 -3.97
N HIS A 341 -4.71 -26.97 -3.96
CA HIS A 341 -4.27 -28.04 -4.87
C HIS A 341 -5.37 -28.37 -5.90
N GLY A 342 -6.02 -27.34 -6.46
CA GLY A 342 -7.21 -27.46 -7.29
C GLY A 342 -8.52 -27.34 -6.49
N PHE A 343 -8.45 -27.53 -5.17
CA PHE A 343 -9.56 -27.31 -4.24
C PHE A 343 -9.03 -26.47 -3.06
N PRO A 344 -9.55 -25.26 -2.85
CA PRO A 344 -9.12 -24.44 -1.74
C PRO A 344 -9.57 -25.07 -0.41
N GLY A 345 -8.68 -25.10 0.56
CA GLY A 345 -8.96 -25.52 1.91
C GLY A 345 -7.99 -24.88 2.90
N GLY A 346 -8.43 -24.66 4.12
CA GLY A 346 -7.57 -24.03 5.12
C GLY A 346 -8.08 -24.25 6.53
N LYS A 347 -7.15 -24.06 7.47
CA LYS A 347 -7.41 -24.13 8.90
C LYS A 347 -6.74 -22.98 9.60
N PHE A 348 -7.51 -22.24 10.38
CA PHE A 348 -7.04 -21.08 11.12
C PHE A 348 -7.48 -21.18 12.58
N GLU A 349 -6.58 -20.86 13.50
CA GLU A 349 -6.88 -20.60 14.89
C GLU A 349 -7.03 -19.09 15.04
N THR A 350 -8.15 -18.64 15.55
CA THR A 350 -8.42 -17.23 15.81
C THR A 350 -8.85 -17.04 17.25
N GLY A 351 -8.48 -15.92 17.84
CA GLY A 351 -8.85 -15.54 19.18
C GLY A 351 -9.29 -14.09 19.22
N VAL A 352 -10.23 -13.79 20.10
CA VAL A 352 -10.60 -12.44 20.47
C VAL A 352 -10.59 -12.31 21.98
N SER A 353 -10.01 -11.21 22.47
CA SER A 353 -10.02 -10.89 23.89
C SER A 353 -10.44 -9.44 24.11
N PHE A 354 -11.28 -9.22 25.10
CA PHE A 354 -11.77 -7.90 25.52
C PHE A 354 -11.03 -7.50 26.79
N VAL A 355 -9.90 -6.85 26.64
CA VAL A 355 -8.99 -6.48 27.72
C VAL A 355 -8.53 -5.03 27.53
N ASP A 356 -8.11 -4.42 28.63
CA ASP A 356 -7.42 -3.13 28.53
C ASP A 356 -6.06 -3.35 27.84
N THR A 357 -5.95 -2.92 26.60
CA THR A 357 -4.71 -3.02 25.80
C THR A 357 -3.74 -1.88 26.10
N GLY A 358 -4.10 -0.95 27.00
CA GLY A 358 -3.28 0.24 27.27
C GLY A 358 -3.25 1.27 26.14
N LYS A 359 -4.17 1.17 25.17
CA LYS A 359 -4.27 2.07 24.00
C LYS A 359 -5.05 3.36 24.29
N GLY A 360 -5.21 3.71 25.55
CA GLY A 360 -5.93 4.90 26.01
C GLY A 360 -7.41 4.64 26.34
N PRO A 361 -8.17 5.69 26.61
CA PRO A 361 -9.58 5.55 26.92
C PRO A 361 -10.34 5.00 25.73
N VAL A 362 -11.32 4.14 25.99
CA VAL A 362 -12.20 3.57 24.95
C VAL A 362 -13.20 4.63 24.52
N PRO A 363 -13.16 5.16 23.29
CA PRO A 363 -14.17 6.07 22.78
C PRO A 363 -15.54 5.40 22.68
N GLY A 364 -16.63 6.17 22.77
CA GLY A 364 -17.98 5.63 22.77
C GLY A 364 -18.34 4.76 21.56
N SER A 365 -17.88 5.16 20.35
CA SER A 365 -18.04 4.37 19.12
C SER A 365 -17.32 3.03 19.15
N VAL A 366 -16.15 2.98 19.77
CA VAL A 366 -15.33 1.77 19.90
C VAL A 366 -15.85 0.89 21.02
N ASP A 367 -16.33 1.48 22.11
CA ASP A 367 -17.02 0.75 23.17
C ASP A 367 -18.28 0.06 22.61
N ALA A 368 -19.03 0.73 21.75
CA ALA A 368 -20.14 0.12 21.03
C ALA A 368 -19.70 -1.05 20.14
N LEU A 369 -18.64 -0.88 19.36
CA LEU A 369 -18.07 -1.95 18.54
C LEU A 369 -17.62 -3.15 19.41
N ASN A 370 -16.95 -2.88 20.53
CA ASN A 370 -16.49 -3.92 21.45
C ASN A 370 -17.68 -4.67 22.08
N ARG A 371 -18.76 -3.98 22.43
CA ARG A 371 -20.00 -4.60 22.92
C ARG A 371 -20.64 -5.50 21.87
N ASP A 372 -20.79 -4.99 20.63
CA ASP A 372 -21.38 -5.75 19.53
C ASP A 372 -20.54 -6.99 19.18
N LEU A 373 -19.22 -6.84 19.13
CA LEU A 373 -18.31 -7.96 18.90
C LEU A 373 -18.41 -8.99 20.05
N ARG A 374 -18.50 -8.53 21.30
CA ARG A 374 -18.68 -9.42 22.46
C ARG A 374 -20.00 -10.18 22.37
N GLN A 375 -21.11 -9.51 22.09
CA GLN A 375 -22.41 -10.16 21.92
C GLN A 375 -22.39 -11.20 20.81
N TYR A 376 -21.76 -10.88 19.68
CA TYR A 376 -21.59 -11.81 18.57
C TYR A 376 -20.80 -13.05 18.97
N VAL A 377 -19.66 -12.87 19.63
CA VAL A 377 -18.81 -13.98 20.10
C VAL A 377 -19.51 -14.82 21.14
N GLU A 378 -20.28 -14.21 22.05
CA GLU A 378 -21.09 -14.91 23.05
C GLU A 378 -22.25 -15.71 22.41
N ALA A 379 -22.84 -15.20 21.33
CA ALA A 379 -23.82 -15.96 20.56
C ALA A 379 -23.17 -17.18 19.89
N LEU A 380 -22.00 -17.02 19.29
CA LEU A 380 -21.23 -18.13 18.72
C LEU A 380 -20.77 -19.13 19.79
N GLU A 381 -20.47 -18.68 21.02
CA GLU A 381 -20.17 -19.57 22.16
C GLU A 381 -21.38 -20.45 22.50
N LYS A 382 -22.58 -19.87 22.56
CA LYS A 382 -23.82 -20.62 22.82
C LYS A 382 -24.10 -21.68 21.74
N GLU A 383 -23.75 -21.38 20.49
CA GLU A 383 -23.85 -22.33 19.38
C GLU A 383 -22.72 -23.38 19.37
N GLY A 384 -21.68 -23.19 20.19
CA GLY A 384 -20.51 -24.07 20.25
C GLY A 384 -19.51 -23.84 19.12
N ALA A 385 -19.66 -22.77 18.35
CA ALA A 385 -18.74 -22.36 17.28
C ALA A 385 -17.47 -21.69 17.84
N VAL A 386 -17.56 -21.12 19.04
CA VAL A 386 -16.44 -20.46 19.74
C VAL A 386 -16.36 -21.05 21.16
N LYS A 387 -15.15 -21.08 21.71
CA LYS A 387 -14.89 -21.57 23.07
C LYS A 387 -14.36 -20.43 23.93
N ARG A 388 -14.93 -20.22 25.10
CA ARG A 388 -14.40 -19.32 26.12
C ARG A 388 -13.16 -19.95 26.77
N VAL A 389 -12.04 -19.25 26.76
CA VAL A 389 -10.76 -19.71 27.33
C VAL A 389 -10.30 -18.86 28.52
N GLY A 390 -10.98 -17.76 28.81
CA GLY A 390 -10.74 -16.84 29.92
C GLY A 390 -12.00 -16.08 30.30
N GLU A 391 -11.89 -15.11 31.20
CA GLU A 391 -13.03 -14.30 31.64
C GLU A 391 -13.62 -13.52 30.46
N ASP A 392 -12.77 -12.91 29.64
CA ASP A 392 -13.13 -12.12 28.47
C ASP A 392 -12.33 -12.53 27.21
N ALA A 393 -11.97 -13.81 27.11
CA ALA A 393 -11.17 -14.33 26.02
C ALA A 393 -11.84 -15.55 25.38
N TYR A 394 -11.84 -15.57 24.05
CA TYR A 394 -12.52 -16.54 23.23
C TYR A 394 -11.61 -17.02 22.12
N GLU A 395 -11.68 -18.30 21.78
CA GLU A 395 -10.92 -18.92 20.71
C GLU A 395 -11.82 -19.81 19.85
N THR A 396 -11.46 -19.91 18.57
CA THR A 396 -12.09 -20.86 17.66
C THR A 396 -11.08 -21.36 16.63
N THR A 397 -11.36 -22.53 16.09
CA THR A 397 -10.68 -23.07 14.91
C THR A 397 -11.64 -22.94 13.73
N LEU A 398 -11.27 -22.11 12.77
CA LEU A 398 -11.98 -21.95 11.50
C LEU A 398 -11.39 -22.93 10.48
N GLU A 399 -12.24 -23.72 9.86
CA GLU A 399 -11.85 -24.59 8.75
C GLU A 399 -12.76 -24.26 7.55
N PHE A 400 -12.16 -24.14 6.38
CA PHE A 400 -12.90 -23.97 5.13
C PHE A 400 -12.39 -24.93 4.07
N GLY A 401 -13.27 -25.34 3.19
CA GLY A 401 -12.94 -26.24 2.11
C GLY A 401 -14.12 -26.45 1.17
N LEU A 402 -13.88 -27.02 -0.01
CA LEU A 402 -14.94 -27.41 -0.91
C LEU A 402 -15.50 -28.76 -0.52
N THR A 403 -16.83 -28.88 -0.51
CA THR A 403 -17.50 -30.18 -0.42
C THR A 403 -17.30 -30.97 -1.73
N PRO A 404 -17.61 -32.28 -1.75
CA PRO A 404 -17.57 -33.07 -2.98
C PRO A 404 -18.42 -32.50 -4.11
N GLU A 405 -19.46 -31.74 -3.76
CA GLU A 405 -20.36 -31.06 -4.69
C GLU A 405 -19.81 -29.70 -5.19
N GLY A 406 -18.62 -29.28 -4.71
CA GLY A 406 -17.99 -28.03 -5.11
C GLY A 406 -18.51 -26.79 -4.38
N ILE A 407 -19.21 -26.95 -3.26
CA ILE A 407 -19.72 -25.86 -2.43
C ILE A 407 -18.65 -25.51 -1.38
N LEU A 408 -18.31 -24.21 -1.27
CA LEU A 408 -17.42 -23.75 -0.20
C LEU A 408 -18.16 -23.86 1.14
N LYS A 409 -17.59 -24.63 2.05
CA LYS A 409 -18.11 -24.80 3.40
C LYS A 409 -17.11 -24.22 4.41
N THR A 410 -17.63 -23.45 5.36
CA THR A 410 -16.85 -22.90 6.47
C THR A 410 -17.40 -23.44 7.78
N THR A 411 -16.51 -23.94 8.64
CA THR A 411 -16.86 -24.40 9.98
C THR A 411 -16.06 -23.68 11.04
N ALA A 412 -16.65 -23.48 12.21
CA ALA A 412 -15.97 -22.96 13.41
C ALA A 412 -16.10 -24.01 14.52
N ASN A 413 -14.96 -24.52 15.00
CA ASN A 413 -14.90 -25.69 15.92
C ASN A 413 -15.77 -26.87 15.45
N GLY A 414 -15.83 -27.12 14.13
CA GLY A 414 -16.63 -28.17 13.51
C GLY A 414 -18.12 -27.86 13.34
N ARG A 415 -18.59 -26.69 13.76
CA ARG A 415 -19.94 -26.19 13.49
C ARG A 415 -20.01 -25.52 12.16
N ASP A 416 -21.03 -25.79 11.39
CA ASP A 416 -21.31 -25.16 10.11
C ASP A 416 -21.69 -23.69 10.33
N MET A 417 -20.93 -22.76 9.71
CA MET A 417 -21.19 -21.32 9.87
C MET A 417 -22.37 -20.84 9.01
N ASP A 418 -22.74 -21.58 7.97
CA ASP A 418 -23.93 -21.27 7.16
C ASP A 418 -25.24 -21.56 7.92
N GLU A 419 -25.16 -22.39 8.97
CA GLU A 419 -26.28 -22.71 9.87
C GLU A 419 -26.31 -21.82 11.12
N SER A 420 -25.31 -20.93 11.29
CA SER A 420 -25.23 -20.04 12.45
C SER A 420 -26.31 -18.96 12.36
N LYS A 421 -26.99 -18.74 13.48
CA LYS A 421 -27.94 -17.63 13.65
C LYS A 421 -27.25 -16.37 14.18
N ALA A 422 -26.00 -16.47 14.60
CA ALA A 422 -25.23 -15.33 15.06
C ALA A 422 -24.94 -14.40 13.86
N ALA A 423 -25.34 -13.14 13.97
CA ALA A 423 -25.09 -12.13 12.97
C ALA A 423 -24.19 -11.03 13.55
N PHE A 424 -23.14 -10.68 12.79
CA PHE A 424 -22.29 -9.55 13.12
C PHE A 424 -22.59 -8.40 12.15
N HIS A 425 -23.02 -7.27 12.67
CA HIS A 425 -23.42 -6.11 11.88
C HIS A 425 -22.32 -5.04 11.89
N TRP A 426 -21.42 -5.11 10.92
CA TRP A 426 -20.36 -4.11 10.74
C TRP A 426 -20.92 -2.71 10.48
N GLY A 427 -20.50 -1.75 11.30
CA GLY A 427 -20.66 -0.33 11.00
C GLY A 427 -22.02 0.28 11.29
N LEU A 428 -22.87 -0.40 12.01
CA LEU A 428 -24.04 0.23 12.66
C LEU A 428 -23.69 0.47 14.13
N PRO A 429 -23.96 1.67 14.68
CA PRO A 429 -23.85 1.89 16.12
C PRO A 429 -24.74 0.90 16.86
N SER A 430 -24.35 0.51 18.10
CA SER A 430 -25.24 -0.31 18.94
C SER A 430 -26.53 0.47 19.18
N THR A 431 -27.66 -0.22 19.01
CA THR A 431 -28.96 0.41 19.29
C THR A 431 -29.15 0.49 20.81
N GLU A 432 -29.36 1.70 21.32
CA GLU A 432 -30.01 1.83 22.62
C GLU A 432 -31.40 1.16 22.53
N PRO A 433 -31.97 0.66 23.63
CA PRO A 433 -33.26 -0.04 23.58
C PRO A 433 -34.37 0.72 22.88
N ASN A 434 -34.33 2.06 22.94
CA ASN A 434 -35.30 2.95 22.30
C ASN A 434 -34.81 3.56 20.96
N GLU A 435 -33.76 3.02 20.38
CA GLU A 435 -33.23 3.47 19.07
C GLU A 435 -33.49 2.45 17.97
N ILE A 436 -33.89 2.95 16.81
CA ILE A 436 -34.02 2.20 15.57
C ILE A 436 -33.07 2.81 14.55
N ILE A 437 -32.28 1.99 13.88
CA ILE A 437 -31.29 2.44 12.91
C ILE A 437 -31.63 1.87 11.53
N ILE A 438 -31.64 2.73 10.52
CA ILE A 438 -31.80 2.34 9.12
C ILE A 438 -30.54 2.73 8.37
N LYS A 439 -29.87 1.73 7.78
CA LYS A 439 -28.74 1.92 6.88
C LYS A 439 -29.20 1.76 5.45
N ILE A 440 -28.87 2.71 4.59
CA ILE A 440 -29.24 2.78 3.19
C ILE A 440 -27.96 2.83 2.35
N SER A 441 -27.73 1.83 1.53
CA SER A 441 -26.52 1.69 0.72
C SER A 441 -26.87 1.60 -0.76
N PRO A 442 -26.53 2.62 -1.57
CA PRO A 442 -26.72 2.57 -3.02
C PRO A 442 -25.78 1.52 -3.64
N LYS A 443 -26.27 0.69 -4.57
CA LYS A 443 -25.49 -0.34 -5.28
C LYS A 443 -25.44 -0.16 -6.80
N ALA A 444 -26.39 0.58 -7.36
CA ALA A 444 -26.48 0.78 -8.81
C ALA A 444 -26.94 2.19 -9.18
N GLU A 445 -26.74 2.56 -10.44
CA GLU A 445 -27.25 3.80 -10.99
C GLU A 445 -28.80 3.80 -11.09
N PRO A 446 -29.45 4.93 -10.92
CA PRO A 446 -28.86 6.28 -10.81
C PRO A 446 -28.45 6.68 -9.37
N TYR A 447 -28.63 5.82 -8.38
CA TYR A 447 -28.49 6.16 -6.96
C TYR A 447 -27.05 6.35 -6.50
N LEU A 448 -26.09 5.72 -7.20
CA LEU A 448 -24.66 5.94 -6.94
C LEU A 448 -24.24 7.40 -7.22
N THR A 449 -24.74 7.98 -8.31
CA THR A 449 -24.38 9.35 -8.71
C THR A 449 -25.34 10.41 -8.20
N LYS A 450 -26.66 10.13 -8.20
CA LYS A 450 -27.70 11.09 -7.81
C LYS A 450 -28.02 11.07 -6.31
N GLY A 451 -27.56 10.01 -5.60
CA GLY A 451 -27.91 9.76 -4.20
C GLY A 451 -29.30 9.15 -4.01
N VAL A 452 -29.60 8.83 -2.79
CA VAL A 452 -30.84 8.12 -2.38
C VAL A 452 -31.89 9.04 -1.77
N ASP A 453 -31.60 10.33 -1.63
CA ASP A 453 -32.39 11.26 -0.81
C ASP A 453 -33.87 11.30 -1.21
N ALA A 454 -34.16 11.66 -2.46
CA ALA A 454 -35.55 11.80 -2.92
C ALA A 454 -36.31 10.47 -3.03
N ALA A 455 -35.63 9.37 -3.34
CA ALA A 455 -36.28 8.09 -3.57
C ALA A 455 -36.49 7.27 -2.30
N VAL A 456 -35.62 7.43 -1.31
CA VAL A 456 -35.58 6.59 -0.12
C VAL A 456 -35.69 7.41 1.17
N VAL A 457 -34.84 8.41 1.35
CA VAL A 457 -34.74 9.16 2.61
C VAL A 457 -35.96 10.02 2.86
N GLU A 458 -36.32 10.90 1.92
CA GLU A 458 -37.51 11.77 2.06
C GLU A 458 -38.81 11.01 2.37
N PRO A 459 -39.12 9.85 1.71
CA PRO A 459 -40.27 9.04 2.10
C PRO A 459 -40.23 8.51 3.53
N ILE A 460 -39.03 8.15 4.06
CA ILE A 460 -38.89 7.69 5.43
C ILE A 460 -39.05 8.89 6.41
N GLU A 461 -38.38 10.00 6.14
CA GLU A 461 -38.49 11.22 6.95
C GLU A 461 -39.92 11.72 7.06
N LYS A 462 -40.65 11.64 5.95
CA LYS A 462 -42.08 12.03 5.93
C LYS A 462 -42.91 11.09 6.81
N LEU A 463 -42.62 9.80 6.83
CA LEU A 463 -43.26 8.86 7.74
C LEU A 463 -42.97 9.22 9.20
N LEU A 464 -41.66 9.39 9.52
CA LEU A 464 -41.21 9.71 10.87
C LEU A 464 -41.80 10.99 11.43
N THR A 465 -41.98 12.01 10.59
CA THR A 465 -42.62 13.26 10.97
C THR A 465 -44.10 13.08 11.37
N GLY A 466 -44.74 12.03 10.87
CA GLY A 466 -46.15 11.70 11.18
C GLY A 466 -46.37 10.72 12.33
N LEU A 467 -45.29 10.16 12.92
CA LEU A 467 -45.37 9.21 14.02
C LEU A 467 -45.18 9.91 15.39
N ASP A 468 -46.23 9.97 16.19
CA ASP A 468 -46.17 10.59 17.51
C ASP A 468 -45.23 9.90 18.51
N ALA A 469 -44.90 8.64 18.24
CA ALA A 469 -43.95 7.83 19.04
C ALA A 469 -42.46 8.20 18.80
N VAL A 470 -42.17 8.95 17.74
CA VAL A 470 -40.79 9.32 17.40
C VAL A 470 -40.43 10.63 18.13
N GLN A 471 -39.48 10.54 19.06
CA GLN A 471 -39.00 11.69 19.81
C GLN A 471 -38.09 12.58 18.95
N ARG A 472 -37.17 11.96 18.24
CA ARG A 472 -36.21 12.61 17.36
C ARG A 472 -35.67 11.66 16.32
N TRP A 473 -35.17 12.17 15.24
CA TRP A 473 -34.39 11.40 14.27
C TRP A 473 -33.29 12.28 13.69
N SER A 474 -32.24 11.63 13.18
CA SER A 474 -31.13 12.28 12.49
C SER A 474 -30.73 11.44 11.29
N SER A 475 -30.26 12.10 10.24
CA SER A 475 -29.76 11.45 9.03
C SER A 475 -28.34 11.94 8.76
N THR A 476 -27.41 11.00 8.57
CA THR A 476 -26.00 11.27 8.25
C THR A 476 -25.62 10.52 6.99
N ARG A 477 -24.86 11.16 6.10
CA ARG A 477 -24.35 10.59 4.86
C ARG A 477 -22.84 10.43 4.94
N ASN A 478 -22.33 9.26 4.61
CA ASN A 478 -20.90 9.04 4.51
C ASN A 478 -20.36 9.39 3.11
N GLU A 479 -19.06 9.45 2.97
CA GLU A 479 -18.35 9.75 1.71
C GLU A 479 -18.62 8.76 0.57
N TYR A 480 -19.07 7.54 0.89
CA TYR A 480 -19.46 6.51 -0.10
C TYR A 480 -20.93 6.59 -0.51
N GLY A 481 -21.63 7.65 -0.10
CA GLY A 481 -23.03 7.86 -0.44
C GLY A 481 -24.02 7.01 0.36
N ALA A 482 -23.56 6.15 1.26
CA ALA A 482 -24.44 5.43 2.19
C ALA A 482 -24.98 6.39 3.25
N GLN A 483 -26.24 6.22 3.60
CA GLN A 483 -26.93 7.05 4.56
C GLN A 483 -27.38 6.22 5.75
N VAL A 484 -27.25 6.81 6.95
CA VAL A 484 -27.68 6.19 8.21
C VAL A 484 -28.69 7.12 8.86
N LEU A 485 -29.88 6.59 9.12
CA LEU A 485 -30.89 7.26 9.92
C LEU A 485 -30.90 6.62 11.32
N VAL A 486 -30.81 7.47 12.34
CA VAL A 486 -30.94 7.08 13.74
C VAL A 486 -32.22 7.70 14.26
N ILE A 487 -33.14 6.87 14.74
CA ILE A 487 -34.49 7.24 15.16
C ILE A 487 -34.60 6.88 16.66
N THR A 488 -34.92 7.85 17.49
CA THR A 488 -35.15 7.66 18.93
C THR A 488 -36.65 7.71 19.21
N VAL A 489 -37.15 6.67 19.88
CA VAL A 489 -38.56 6.54 20.27
C VAL A 489 -38.75 7.11 21.69
N ASP A 490 -39.86 7.76 21.94
CA ASP A 490 -40.18 8.41 23.24
C ASP A 490 -40.39 7.39 24.37
N ASP A 491 -40.99 6.23 24.04
CA ASP A 491 -41.27 5.13 24.98
C ASP A 491 -40.93 3.80 24.30
N LEU A 492 -40.12 2.98 24.96
CA LEU A 492 -39.73 1.64 24.49
C LEU A 492 -40.96 0.76 24.18
N ALA A 493 -42.03 0.89 24.95
CA ALA A 493 -43.26 0.14 24.71
C ALA A 493 -43.95 0.47 23.37
N ARG A 494 -43.59 1.62 22.74
CA ARG A 494 -44.10 2.05 21.44
C ARG A 494 -43.12 1.78 20.29
N ALA A 495 -41.92 1.30 20.61
CA ALA A 495 -40.92 0.99 19.58
C ALA A 495 -41.42 -0.07 18.55
N PRO A 496 -42.14 -1.13 18.95
CA PRO A 496 -42.72 -2.09 17.98
C PRO A 496 -43.65 -1.43 16.94
N GLU A 497 -44.45 -0.45 17.34
CA GLU A 497 -45.34 0.29 16.43
C GLU A 497 -44.54 1.06 15.37
N VAL A 498 -43.42 1.66 15.77
CA VAL A 498 -42.52 2.39 14.86
C VAL A 498 -41.81 1.43 13.92
N VAL A 499 -41.31 0.29 14.44
CA VAL A 499 -40.63 -0.75 13.62
C VAL A 499 -41.57 -1.29 12.55
N GLU A 500 -42.80 -1.62 12.90
CA GLU A 500 -43.81 -2.12 11.95
C GLU A 500 -44.13 -1.10 10.87
N ALA A 501 -44.33 0.18 11.25
CA ALA A 501 -44.57 1.25 10.29
C ALA A 501 -43.39 1.47 9.34
N LEU A 502 -42.18 1.38 9.84
CA LEU A 502 -40.96 1.49 9.03
C LEU A 502 -40.80 0.31 8.09
N ASP A 503 -41.03 -0.92 8.54
CA ASP A 503 -40.93 -2.13 7.72
C ASP A 503 -41.87 -2.06 6.52
N VAL A 504 -43.14 -1.75 6.76
CA VAL A 504 -44.13 -1.55 5.69
C VAL A 504 -43.66 -0.49 4.68
N ARG A 505 -43.03 0.60 5.17
CA ARG A 505 -42.53 1.66 4.31
C ARG A 505 -41.31 1.25 3.53
N LEU A 506 -40.39 0.55 4.14
CA LEU A 506 -39.20 0.04 3.48
C LEU A 506 -39.54 -0.96 2.35
N GLU A 507 -40.52 -1.84 2.57
CA GLU A 507 -41.02 -2.75 1.52
C GLU A 507 -41.60 -1.98 0.33
N GLN A 508 -42.39 -0.93 0.55
CA GLN A 508 -42.91 -0.07 -0.52
C GLN A 508 -41.78 0.62 -1.30
N ILE A 509 -40.70 1.03 -0.61
CA ILE A 509 -39.54 1.66 -1.24
C ILE A 509 -38.75 0.62 -2.04
N LYS A 510 -38.58 -0.61 -1.53
CA LYS A 510 -37.90 -1.71 -2.24
C LYS A 510 -38.57 -2.01 -3.59
N GLU A 511 -39.89 -1.97 -3.67
CA GLU A 511 -40.60 -2.16 -4.94
C GLU A 511 -40.19 -1.11 -6.01
N VAL A 512 -39.86 0.11 -5.58
CA VAL A 512 -39.46 1.21 -6.46
C VAL A 512 -38.00 1.16 -6.85
N VAL A 513 -37.11 0.95 -5.86
CA VAL A 513 -35.64 1.00 -6.06
C VAL A 513 -35.05 -0.35 -6.44
N GLN A 514 -35.78 -1.43 -6.23
CA GLN A 514 -35.38 -2.82 -6.49
C GLN A 514 -33.99 -3.13 -5.86
N ASP A 515 -33.14 -3.85 -6.57
CA ASP A 515 -31.80 -4.22 -6.10
C ASP A 515 -30.75 -3.09 -6.20
N ALA A 516 -31.15 -1.90 -6.68
CA ALA A 516 -30.24 -0.78 -6.84
C ALA A 516 -29.87 -0.09 -5.50
N VAL A 517 -30.64 -0.35 -4.45
CA VAL A 517 -30.40 0.16 -3.09
C VAL A 517 -30.64 -0.96 -2.08
N VAL A 518 -29.72 -1.13 -1.15
CA VAL A 518 -29.91 -2.02 0.00
C VAL A 518 -30.26 -1.21 1.22
N MET A 519 -31.31 -1.62 1.91
CA MET A 519 -31.79 -1.02 3.15
C MET A 519 -31.80 -2.09 4.24
N GLU A 520 -31.16 -1.78 5.35
CA GLU A 520 -31.05 -2.62 6.53
C GLU A 520 -31.63 -1.87 7.72
N MET A 521 -32.58 -2.45 8.43
CA MET A 521 -33.15 -1.89 9.66
C MET A 521 -32.65 -2.72 10.84
N ARG A 522 -32.23 -2.03 11.91
CA ARG A 522 -31.78 -2.62 13.15
C ARG A 522 -32.48 -1.94 14.34
N PHE A 523 -32.86 -2.74 15.31
CA PHE A 523 -33.47 -2.32 16.56
C PHE A 523 -33.16 -3.35 17.66
N ALA A 524 -33.34 -2.96 18.92
CA ALA A 524 -33.16 -3.87 20.04
C ALA A 524 -34.27 -4.94 20.07
N PRO A 525 -34.04 -6.13 20.65
CA PRO A 525 -35.06 -7.18 20.75
C PRO A 525 -36.35 -6.72 21.43
N GLU A 526 -36.25 -5.84 22.39
CA GLU A 526 -37.39 -5.24 23.10
C GLU A 526 -38.29 -4.38 22.21
N ALA A 527 -37.76 -3.93 21.07
CA ALA A 527 -38.50 -3.16 20.08
C ALA A 527 -39.13 -4.04 18.98
N MET A 528 -38.99 -5.36 19.06
CA MET A 528 -39.52 -6.29 18.07
C MET A 528 -41.05 -6.40 18.18
N PRO A 529 -41.80 -6.28 17.08
CA PRO A 529 -43.25 -6.50 17.07
C PRO A 529 -43.58 -7.92 17.52
N ALA A 530 -44.60 -8.05 18.36
CA ALA A 530 -45.01 -9.36 18.91
C ALA A 530 -45.41 -10.41 17.86
N GLU A 531 -45.77 -9.93 16.66
CA GLU A 531 -46.13 -10.79 15.51
C GLU A 531 -44.90 -11.39 14.80
N TRP A 532 -43.67 -10.92 15.12
CA TRP A 532 -42.43 -11.40 14.54
C TRP A 532 -41.68 -12.42 15.42
N GLU A 533 -42.15 -12.62 16.68
CA GLU A 533 -41.71 -13.72 17.55
C GLU A 533 -42.22 -15.09 17.01
#